data_f1adbfc3528474572ab73f71696b69fb
#
_entry.id   f1adbfc3528474572ab73f71696b69fb
#
_cell.length_a   1.000
_cell.length_b   1.000
_cell.length_c   1.000
_cell.angle_alpha   90.00
_cell.angle_beta   90.00
_cell.angle_gamma   90.00
#
_symmetry.space_group_name_H-M   'P 1'
#
loop_
_entity.id
_entity.type
_entity.pdbx_description
1 polymer ?
#
loop_
_entity_poly.entity_id
_entity_poly.type
_entity_poly.pdbx_seq_one_letter_code
_entity_poly.pdbx_strand_id
1 'polypeptide(L)'
;MKWIRRILGGLLVLLALGITVLAMVLSYTSECPPPVAATGEGEQMTAVVYRCYGSPDVLEVSKVDKPVPADNEVLVKVRAASVNPLDWHYMRGEPYFMRLGAGLGKPEDTRLGVDFSGVVEAVGSGVTQFAPGDEVFGGRTGAFADYLVVAEDRGIVSKPAEVTFEQAAALPIAALTALQALRDKGELKAGQKVLINGASGGVGTYAVQIAKAMGAEVHGVCSTRNLELVRSLGADYVFDYRNEDYTESGQTYDLIVDMVGNHSLLKNRRVLSDNGILVIVGGPKGNWIAPLKRPLGALILSPFVGQEFKLLLARFNKDDLNQLAEYLRSGAIRSVIDQRFALDEVPDAIRYSEAGRARGKIIIRSE
;
A
#
# COMPACT_ATOMS: atom_id res chain seq x y z
N MET A 1 34.74 31.51 -25.35
CA MET A 1 34.28 31.38 -23.94
C MET A 1 33.01 32.18 -23.62
N LYS A 2 32.87 33.48 -23.93
CA LYS A 2 31.67 34.28 -23.60
C LYS A 2 30.37 33.75 -24.28
N TRP A 3 30.44 33.28 -25.53
CA TRP A 3 29.31 32.73 -26.28
C TRP A 3 28.80 31.41 -25.68
N ILE A 4 29.70 30.49 -25.31
CA ILE A 4 29.34 29.20 -24.62
C ILE A 4 28.63 29.48 -23.32
N ARG A 5 29.09 30.45 -22.50
CA ARG A 5 28.42 30.86 -21.26
C ARG A 5 27.01 31.42 -21.49
N ARG A 6 26.78 32.14 -22.57
CA ARG A 6 25.44 32.66 -22.93
C ARG A 6 24.50 31.55 -23.37
N ILE A 7 24.98 30.55 -24.15
CA ILE A 7 24.18 29.40 -24.55
C ILE A 7 23.84 28.56 -23.32
N LEU A 8 24.82 28.24 -22.48
CA LEU A 8 24.59 27.48 -21.21
C LEU A 8 23.61 28.23 -20.28
N GLY A 9 23.76 29.56 -20.16
CA GLY A 9 22.81 30.38 -19.42
C GLY A 9 21.39 30.34 -20.00
N GLY A 10 21.24 30.43 -21.33
CA GLY A 10 19.95 30.29 -22.00
C GLY A 10 19.30 28.91 -21.80
N LEU A 11 20.09 27.83 -21.90
CA LEU A 11 19.63 26.46 -21.65
C LEU A 11 19.19 26.27 -20.21
N LEU A 12 19.91 26.82 -19.23
CA LEU A 12 19.52 26.76 -17.80
C LEU A 12 18.22 27.52 -17.55
N VAL A 13 18.01 28.68 -18.17
CA VAL A 13 16.75 29.43 -18.05
C VAL A 13 15.59 28.64 -18.65
N LEU A 14 15.76 28.07 -19.85
CA LEU A 14 14.72 27.22 -20.47
C LEU A 14 14.40 25.98 -19.62
N LEU A 15 15.41 25.34 -19.05
CA LEU A 15 15.22 24.20 -18.14
C LEU A 15 14.45 24.63 -16.88
N ALA A 16 14.83 25.75 -16.26
CA ALA A 16 14.13 26.28 -15.09
C ALA A 16 12.67 26.62 -15.39
N LEU A 17 12.40 27.25 -16.53
CA LEU A 17 11.03 27.52 -16.99
C LEU A 17 10.24 26.23 -17.20
N GLY A 18 10.83 25.22 -17.85
CA GLY A 18 10.21 23.91 -18.06
C GLY A 18 9.86 23.22 -16.73
N ILE A 19 10.79 23.23 -15.77
CA ILE A 19 10.55 22.68 -14.42
C ILE A 19 9.42 23.44 -13.71
N THR A 20 9.40 24.76 -13.82
CA THR A 20 8.35 25.59 -13.19
C THR A 20 6.98 25.29 -13.79
N VAL A 21 6.87 25.21 -15.12
CA VAL A 21 5.61 24.86 -15.79
C VAL A 21 5.15 23.46 -15.39
N LEU A 22 6.06 22.48 -15.40
CA LEU A 22 5.74 21.11 -14.96
C LEU A 22 5.25 21.10 -13.50
N ALA A 23 5.92 21.85 -12.63
CA ALA A 23 5.52 21.97 -11.24
C ALA A 23 4.11 22.58 -11.11
N MET A 24 3.80 23.63 -11.84
CA MET A 24 2.47 24.24 -11.86
C MET A 24 1.40 23.26 -12.35
N VAL A 25 1.66 22.54 -13.44
CA VAL A 25 0.72 21.55 -13.99
C VAL A 25 0.48 20.41 -13.01
N LEU A 26 1.52 19.87 -12.40
CA LEU A 26 1.40 18.76 -11.45
C LEU A 26 0.71 19.17 -10.13
N SER A 27 0.92 20.40 -9.65
CA SER A 27 0.30 20.88 -8.42
C SER A 27 -1.11 21.44 -8.61
N TYR A 28 -1.48 21.75 -9.86
CA TYR A 28 -2.80 22.29 -10.15
C TYR A 28 -3.90 21.31 -9.72
N THR A 29 -4.92 21.80 -9.03
CA THR A 29 -6.13 21.05 -8.68
C THR A 29 -7.33 21.83 -9.21
N SER A 30 -8.13 21.19 -10.05
CA SER A 30 -9.37 21.79 -10.53
C SER A 30 -10.41 21.89 -9.42
N GLU A 31 -11.36 22.79 -9.59
CA GLU A 31 -12.55 22.81 -8.76
C GLU A 31 -13.26 21.45 -8.82
N CYS A 32 -13.88 21.08 -7.68
CA CYS A 32 -14.63 19.83 -7.59
C CYS A 32 -15.88 19.91 -8.49
N PRO A 33 -16.00 19.04 -9.50
CA PRO A 33 -17.20 19.05 -10.33
C PRO A 33 -18.43 18.63 -9.50
N PRO A 34 -19.64 19.07 -9.89
CA PRO A 34 -20.87 18.68 -9.20
C PRO A 34 -21.05 17.16 -9.21
N PRO A 35 -21.84 16.61 -8.25
CA PRO A 35 -22.22 15.22 -8.25
C PRO A 35 -22.83 14.80 -9.59
N VAL A 36 -22.38 13.66 -10.11
CA VAL A 36 -23.03 13.01 -11.25
C VAL A 36 -24.09 12.09 -10.67
N ALA A 37 -25.35 12.37 -10.95
CA ALA A 37 -26.44 11.47 -10.58
C ALA A 37 -26.24 10.13 -11.29
N ALA A 38 -26.62 9.03 -10.63
CA ALA A 38 -26.75 7.74 -11.29
C ALA A 38 -27.66 7.88 -12.53
N THR A 39 -27.36 7.17 -13.59
CA THR A 39 -28.14 7.27 -14.85
C THR A 39 -29.57 6.83 -14.66
N GLY A 40 -29.85 6.03 -13.61
CA GLY A 40 -31.20 5.53 -13.28
C GLY A 40 -31.69 4.41 -14.21
N GLU A 41 -30.85 3.95 -15.13
CA GLU A 41 -31.21 2.91 -16.12
C GLU A 41 -30.97 1.48 -15.65
N GLY A 42 -30.48 1.26 -14.39
CA GLY A 42 -30.15 -0.05 -13.85
C GLY A 42 -30.29 -0.15 -12.34
N GLU A 43 -29.88 -1.30 -11.80
CA GLU A 43 -29.75 -1.46 -10.36
C GLU A 43 -28.69 -0.47 -9.82
N GLN A 44 -28.97 0.12 -8.68
CA GLN A 44 -28.06 1.06 -8.02
C GLN A 44 -27.37 0.39 -6.83
N MET A 45 -26.15 0.83 -6.56
CA MET A 45 -25.37 0.45 -5.38
C MET A 45 -24.87 1.68 -4.63
N THR A 46 -24.45 1.50 -3.40
CA THR A 46 -23.74 2.51 -2.63
C THR A 46 -22.26 2.41 -2.88
N ALA A 47 -21.58 3.54 -3.10
CA ALA A 47 -20.13 3.61 -3.22
C ALA A 47 -19.61 4.91 -2.64
N VAL A 48 -18.35 4.89 -2.17
CA VAL A 48 -17.61 6.09 -1.83
C VAL A 48 -16.90 6.59 -3.09
N VAL A 49 -17.21 7.84 -3.45
CA VAL A 49 -16.68 8.49 -4.65
C VAL A 49 -15.98 9.80 -4.30
N TYR A 50 -15.02 10.20 -5.14
CA TYR A 50 -14.37 11.51 -5.08
C TYR A 50 -14.16 12.03 -6.51
N ARG A 51 -14.29 13.33 -6.72
CA ARG A 51 -14.23 13.93 -8.06
C ARG A 51 -13.13 14.97 -8.22
N CYS A 52 -12.49 15.34 -7.14
CA CYS A 52 -11.35 16.25 -7.09
C CYS A 52 -10.34 15.76 -6.06
N TYR A 53 -9.10 16.20 -6.17
CA TYR A 53 -8.09 15.95 -5.16
C TYR A 53 -8.33 16.83 -3.93
N GLY A 54 -8.16 16.26 -2.71
CA GLY A 54 -8.33 17.05 -1.49
C GLY A 54 -8.17 16.27 -0.20
N SER A 55 -8.70 16.86 0.88
CA SER A 55 -8.82 16.21 2.20
C SER A 55 -9.90 15.11 2.16
N PRO A 56 -10.04 14.30 3.22
CA PRO A 56 -11.14 13.33 3.31
C PRO A 56 -12.56 13.93 3.14
N ASP A 57 -12.68 15.24 3.18
CA ASP A 57 -13.96 15.95 2.98
C ASP A 57 -14.44 15.93 1.50
N VAL A 58 -13.57 15.53 0.55
CA VAL A 58 -13.96 15.34 -0.86
C VAL A 58 -14.63 13.98 -1.12
N LEU A 59 -14.64 13.10 -0.12
CA LEU A 59 -15.26 11.78 -0.20
C LEU A 59 -16.77 11.88 0.03
N GLU A 60 -17.53 11.33 -0.88
CA GLU A 60 -18.98 11.31 -0.81
C GLU A 60 -19.51 9.88 -0.91
N VAL A 61 -20.44 9.54 -0.02
CA VAL A 61 -21.22 8.30 -0.14
C VAL A 61 -22.38 8.57 -1.10
N SER A 62 -22.38 7.89 -2.23
CA SER A 62 -23.33 8.18 -3.31
C SER A 62 -23.96 6.90 -3.86
N LYS A 63 -25.17 7.02 -4.39
CA LYS A 63 -25.76 5.99 -5.23
C LYS A 63 -25.17 6.11 -6.63
N VAL A 64 -24.64 4.99 -7.12
CA VAL A 64 -24.05 4.85 -8.46
C VAL A 64 -24.66 3.62 -9.12
N ASP A 65 -24.54 3.52 -10.44
CA ASP A 65 -25.01 2.34 -11.14
C ASP A 65 -24.18 1.11 -10.75
N LYS A 66 -24.87 -0.01 -10.45
CA LYS A 66 -24.23 -1.29 -10.17
C LYS A 66 -23.54 -1.80 -11.44
N PRO A 67 -22.26 -2.16 -11.39
CA PRO A 67 -21.54 -2.58 -12.58
C PRO A 67 -22.04 -3.95 -13.07
N VAL A 68 -22.02 -4.13 -14.40
CA VAL A 68 -22.28 -5.42 -15.05
C VAL A 68 -20.92 -6.02 -15.44
N PRO A 69 -20.65 -7.30 -15.10
CA PRO A 69 -19.39 -7.92 -15.43
C PRO A 69 -19.26 -8.13 -16.95
N ALA A 70 -18.11 -7.79 -17.52
CA ALA A 70 -17.74 -8.15 -18.89
C ALA A 70 -17.43 -9.65 -18.99
N ASP A 71 -17.18 -10.15 -20.21
CA ASP A 71 -17.05 -11.58 -20.47
C ASP A 71 -16.06 -12.32 -19.56
N ASN A 72 -14.94 -11.69 -19.20
CA ASN A 72 -13.88 -12.25 -18.33
C ASN A 72 -13.89 -11.70 -16.90
N GLU A 73 -14.98 -11.04 -16.49
CA GLU A 73 -15.06 -10.39 -15.18
C GLU A 73 -16.04 -11.10 -14.24
N VAL A 74 -15.73 -10.96 -12.97
CA VAL A 74 -16.50 -11.45 -11.83
C VAL A 74 -17.10 -10.24 -11.11
N LEU A 75 -18.41 -10.23 -10.92
CA LEU A 75 -19.11 -9.27 -10.05
C LEU A 75 -19.08 -9.80 -8.61
N VAL A 76 -18.48 -9.05 -7.72
CA VAL A 76 -18.35 -9.41 -6.31
C VAL A 76 -19.22 -8.49 -5.48
N LYS A 77 -20.11 -9.07 -4.65
CA LYS A 77 -20.76 -8.37 -3.53
C LYS A 77 -19.73 -8.25 -2.40
N VAL A 78 -19.28 -7.03 -2.14
CA VAL A 78 -18.26 -6.75 -1.11
C VAL A 78 -18.87 -6.97 0.28
N ARG A 79 -18.15 -7.69 1.13
CA ARG A 79 -18.47 -7.90 2.55
C ARG A 79 -17.53 -7.15 3.47
N ALA A 80 -16.29 -7.00 3.06
CA ALA A 80 -15.30 -6.17 3.74
C ALA A 80 -14.29 -5.61 2.75
N ALA A 81 -13.82 -4.42 3.02
CA ALA A 81 -12.69 -3.80 2.37
C ALA A 81 -11.65 -3.35 3.39
N SER A 82 -10.46 -2.97 3.00
CA SER A 82 -9.49 -2.42 3.93
C SER A 82 -8.79 -1.16 3.43
N VAL A 83 -8.54 -0.25 4.37
CA VAL A 83 -7.87 1.03 4.08
C VAL A 83 -6.36 0.83 4.02
N ASN A 84 -5.75 1.45 3.02
CA ASN A 84 -4.31 1.49 2.81
C ASN A 84 -3.80 2.94 2.67
N PRO A 85 -2.52 3.22 2.94
CA PRO A 85 -1.94 4.52 2.61
C PRO A 85 -2.12 4.93 1.14
N LEU A 86 -2.18 3.95 0.25
CA LEU A 86 -2.44 4.16 -1.18
C LEU A 86 -3.73 4.93 -1.44
N ASP A 87 -4.79 4.65 -0.68
CA ASP A 87 -6.12 5.27 -0.85
C ASP A 87 -6.06 6.78 -0.63
N TRP A 88 -5.45 7.23 0.48
CA TRP A 88 -5.36 8.67 0.72
C TRP A 88 -4.30 9.36 -0.16
N HIS A 89 -3.27 8.63 -0.65
CA HIS A 89 -2.38 9.15 -1.68
C HIS A 89 -3.12 9.47 -2.98
N TYR A 90 -3.99 8.57 -3.43
CA TYR A 90 -4.85 8.81 -4.60
C TYR A 90 -5.85 9.93 -4.34
N MET A 91 -6.54 9.91 -3.21
CA MET A 91 -7.50 10.96 -2.83
C MET A 91 -6.88 12.36 -2.82
N ARG A 92 -5.65 12.49 -2.29
CA ARG A 92 -4.93 13.76 -2.27
C ARG A 92 -4.24 14.10 -3.60
N GLY A 93 -4.03 13.10 -4.45
CA GLY A 93 -3.15 13.23 -5.62
C GLY A 93 -1.73 13.59 -5.22
N GLU A 94 -1.21 13.00 -4.15
CA GLU A 94 0.10 13.26 -3.56
C GLU A 94 0.88 11.98 -3.28
N PRO A 95 2.20 11.94 -3.57
CA PRO A 95 3.03 13.02 -4.15
C PRO A 95 2.59 13.39 -5.57
N TYR A 96 2.75 14.65 -5.97
CA TYR A 96 2.22 15.20 -7.22
C TYR A 96 2.63 14.43 -8.48
N PHE A 97 3.76 13.74 -8.50
CA PHE A 97 4.15 12.91 -9.64
C PHE A 97 3.17 11.73 -9.88
N MET A 98 2.42 11.30 -8.86
CA MET A 98 1.38 10.26 -9.03
C MET A 98 0.26 10.70 -9.97
N ARG A 99 0.01 12.01 -10.08
CA ARG A 99 -1.01 12.59 -10.98
C ARG A 99 -0.73 12.31 -12.45
N LEU A 100 0.52 12.00 -12.83
CA LEU A 100 0.84 11.56 -14.20
C LEU A 100 0.13 10.26 -14.60
N GLY A 101 -0.24 9.42 -13.63
CA GLY A 101 -0.98 8.18 -13.87
C GLY A 101 -2.37 8.16 -13.23
N ALA A 102 -2.68 9.11 -12.34
CA ALA A 102 -3.97 9.17 -11.63
C ALA A 102 -4.91 10.27 -12.17
N GLY A 103 -4.37 11.17 -13.03
CA GLY A 103 -5.12 12.27 -13.63
C GLY A 103 -4.55 13.65 -13.27
N LEU A 104 -4.37 14.51 -14.27
CA LEU A 104 -3.91 15.88 -14.07
C LEU A 104 -5.07 16.77 -13.66
N GLY A 105 -4.89 17.51 -12.58
CA GLY A 105 -5.89 18.46 -12.06
C GLY A 105 -7.05 17.81 -11.30
N LYS A 106 -7.49 16.62 -11.67
CA LYS A 106 -8.53 15.82 -11.02
C LYS A 106 -8.29 14.33 -11.24
N PRO A 107 -8.84 13.45 -10.39
CA PRO A 107 -8.72 11.99 -10.57
C PRO A 107 -9.46 11.53 -11.85
N GLU A 108 -8.88 10.56 -12.55
CA GLU A 108 -9.53 9.85 -13.66
C GLU A 108 -10.46 8.75 -13.13
N ASP A 109 -10.00 7.96 -12.16
CA ASP A 109 -10.85 7.03 -11.42
C ASP A 109 -11.41 7.74 -10.18
N THR A 110 -12.71 7.77 -10.06
CA THR A 110 -13.43 8.48 -9.00
C THR A 110 -13.78 7.58 -7.81
N ARG A 111 -13.33 6.32 -7.81
CA ARG A 111 -13.60 5.35 -6.74
C ARG A 111 -12.35 5.03 -5.96
N LEU A 112 -12.50 4.80 -4.67
CA LEU A 112 -11.42 4.43 -3.76
C LEU A 112 -11.60 3.01 -3.20
N GLY A 113 -10.57 2.61 -2.43
CA GLY A 113 -10.45 1.27 -1.89
C GLY A 113 -9.82 0.32 -2.90
N VAL A 114 -8.89 -0.51 -2.41
CA VAL A 114 -8.23 -1.50 -3.27
C VAL A 114 -8.47 -2.91 -2.76
N ASP A 115 -8.29 -3.14 -1.47
CA ASP A 115 -8.43 -4.46 -0.86
C ASP A 115 -9.90 -4.78 -0.59
N PHE A 116 -10.34 -5.96 -1.01
CA PHE A 116 -11.70 -6.43 -0.78
C PHE A 116 -11.75 -7.92 -0.41
N SER A 117 -12.87 -8.31 0.17
CA SER A 117 -13.36 -9.68 0.24
C SER A 117 -14.87 -9.67 0.12
N GLY A 118 -15.43 -10.72 -0.44
CA GLY A 118 -16.87 -10.78 -0.69
C GLY A 118 -17.32 -12.11 -1.29
N VAL A 119 -18.53 -12.08 -1.83
CA VAL A 119 -19.16 -13.24 -2.46
C VAL A 119 -19.38 -12.92 -3.93
N VAL A 120 -19.06 -13.84 -4.80
CA VAL A 120 -19.36 -13.75 -6.24
C VAL A 120 -20.88 -13.72 -6.43
N GLU A 121 -21.38 -12.66 -7.04
CA GLU A 121 -22.81 -12.51 -7.35
C GLU A 121 -23.15 -12.97 -8.77
N ALA A 122 -22.31 -12.60 -9.71
CA ALA A 122 -22.45 -12.97 -11.13
C ALA A 122 -21.09 -13.07 -11.80
N VAL A 123 -21.05 -13.76 -12.92
CA VAL A 123 -19.82 -13.93 -13.73
C VAL A 123 -20.12 -13.66 -15.19
N GLY A 124 -19.14 -13.15 -15.92
CA GLY A 124 -19.22 -13.01 -17.38
C GLY A 124 -19.16 -14.37 -18.08
N SER A 125 -19.55 -14.39 -19.34
CA SER A 125 -19.72 -15.62 -20.14
C SER A 125 -18.43 -16.42 -20.37
N GLY A 126 -17.27 -15.77 -20.26
CA GLY A 126 -15.94 -16.38 -20.43
C GLY A 126 -15.26 -16.80 -19.11
N VAL A 127 -15.86 -16.51 -17.96
CA VAL A 127 -15.29 -16.87 -16.65
C VAL A 127 -15.38 -18.39 -16.42
N THR A 128 -14.28 -18.98 -16.00
CA THR A 128 -14.14 -20.43 -15.80
C THR A 128 -13.68 -20.82 -14.39
N GLN A 129 -13.12 -19.88 -13.62
CA GLN A 129 -12.49 -20.17 -12.33
C GLN A 129 -13.41 -19.89 -11.13
N PHE A 130 -14.48 -19.15 -11.33
CA PHE A 130 -15.40 -18.75 -10.27
C PHE A 130 -16.86 -18.95 -10.68
N ALA A 131 -17.72 -19.16 -9.68
CA ALA A 131 -19.17 -19.29 -9.86
C ALA A 131 -19.91 -18.41 -8.83
N PRO A 132 -21.17 -18.03 -9.08
CA PRO A 132 -21.98 -17.35 -8.09
C PRO A 132 -22.05 -18.14 -6.77
N GLY A 133 -21.85 -17.45 -5.64
CA GLY A 133 -21.76 -18.04 -4.31
C GLY A 133 -20.36 -18.29 -3.81
N ASP A 134 -19.33 -18.26 -4.67
CA ASP A 134 -17.94 -18.43 -4.22
C ASP A 134 -17.49 -17.25 -3.31
N GLU A 135 -16.84 -17.59 -2.21
CA GLU A 135 -16.21 -16.60 -1.34
C GLU A 135 -14.80 -16.27 -1.83
N VAL A 136 -14.55 -14.98 -2.05
CA VAL A 136 -13.33 -14.49 -2.70
C VAL A 136 -12.72 -13.31 -1.96
N PHE A 137 -11.44 -13.06 -2.20
CA PHE A 137 -10.77 -11.84 -1.79
C PHE A 137 -9.69 -11.43 -2.79
N GLY A 138 -9.24 -10.17 -2.71
CA GLY A 138 -8.23 -9.69 -3.63
C GLY A 138 -8.07 -8.19 -3.62
N GLY A 139 -7.58 -7.65 -4.75
CA GLY A 139 -7.33 -6.22 -4.91
C GLY A 139 -7.80 -5.66 -6.23
N ARG A 140 -8.66 -4.66 -6.15
CA ARG A 140 -9.18 -3.90 -7.30
C ARG A 140 -9.67 -2.53 -6.84
N THR A 141 -9.34 -1.47 -7.57
CA THR A 141 -9.86 -0.12 -7.29
C THR A 141 -11.39 -0.12 -7.28
N GLY A 142 -11.96 0.62 -6.31
CA GLY A 142 -13.41 0.72 -6.12
C GLY A 142 -13.98 -0.20 -5.06
N ALA A 143 -13.12 -0.72 -4.16
CA ALA A 143 -13.52 -1.64 -3.08
C ALA A 143 -14.36 -0.98 -1.98
N PHE A 144 -14.40 0.35 -1.87
CA PHE A 144 -15.31 1.03 -0.94
C PHE A 144 -16.69 1.21 -1.58
N ALA A 145 -17.36 0.10 -1.82
CA ALA A 145 -18.67 0.02 -2.46
C ALA A 145 -19.37 -1.29 -2.11
N ASP A 146 -20.69 -1.37 -2.40
CA ASP A 146 -21.46 -2.60 -2.22
C ASP A 146 -21.01 -3.70 -3.22
N TYR A 147 -20.59 -3.29 -4.43
CA TYR A 147 -20.16 -4.20 -5.50
C TYR A 147 -18.95 -3.66 -6.25
N LEU A 148 -18.14 -4.59 -6.76
CA LEU A 148 -17.08 -4.30 -7.71
C LEU A 148 -16.97 -5.39 -8.78
N VAL A 149 -16.35 -5.08 -9.92
CA VAL A 149 -15.97 -6.04 -10.95
C VAL A 149 -14.47 -6.21 -10.99
N VAL A 150 -14.02 -7.44 -11.18
CA VAL A 150 -12.60 -7.80 -11.28
C VAL A 150 -12.41 -8.90 -12.31
N ALA A 151 -11.37 -8.80 -13.17
CA ALA A 151 -11.06 -9.84 -14.13
C ALA A 151 -10.58 -11.11 -13.41
N GLU A 152 -11.05 -12.29 -13.83
CA GLU A 152 -10.79 -13.57 -13.15
C GLU A 152 -9.31 -13.95 -13.12
N ASP A 153 -8.51 -13.50 -14.09
CA ASP A 153 -7.08 -13.76 -14.23
C ASP A 153 -6.18 -12.79 -13.44
N ARG A 154 -6.77 -11.81 -12.75
CA ARG A 154 -6.02 -10.77 -12.03
C ARG A 154 -6.24 -10.87 -10.53
N GLY A 155 -6.16 -9.83 -9.81
CA GLY A 155 -6.10 -9.72 -8.35
C GLY A 155 -7.26 -10.35 -7.53
N ILE A 156 -7.76 -11.55 -7.87
CA ILE A 156 -8.81 -12.26 -7.15
C ILE A 156 -8.45 -13.73 -6.96
N VAL A 157 -8.69 -14.25 -5.75
CA VAL A 157 -8.50 -15.67 -5.37
C VAL A 157 -9.61 -16.13 -4.42
N SER A 158 -9.77 -17.44 -4.27
CA SER A 158 -10.73 -18.02 -3.32
C SER A 158 -10.33 -17.70 -1.87
N LYS A 159 -11.31 -17.33 -1.06
CA LYS A 159 -11.13 -17.11 0.38
C LYS A 159 -11.09 -18.47 1.11
N PRO A 160 -10.09 -18.74 1.96
CA PRO A 160 -10.13 -19.93 2.81
C PRO A 160 -11.36 -19.93 3.71
N ALA A 161 -12.00 -21.09 3.87
CA ALA A 161 -13.26 -21.22 4.61
C ALA A 161 -13.16 -20.81 6.09
N GLU A 162 -12.00 -21.05 6.69
CA GLU A 162 -11.71 -20.77 8.11
C GLU A 162 -11.48 -19.29 8.40
N VAL A 163 -11.31 -18.48 7.34
CA VAL A 163 -10.95 -17.06 7.41
C VAL A 163 -12.20 -16.21 7.26
N THR A 164 -12.37 -15.22 8.13
CA THR A 164 -13.47 -14.25 8.00
C THR A 164 -13.23 -13.29 6.81
N PHE A 165 -14.28 -12.67 6.29
CA PHE A 165 -14.16 -11.66 5.24
C PHE A 165 -13.25 -10.49 5.67
N GLU A 166 -13.35 -10.03 6.93
CA GLU A 166 -12.48 -8.98 7.44
C GLU A 166 -11.00 -9.37 7.44
N GLN A 167 -10.69 -10.60 7.85
CA GLN A 167 -9.32 -11.11 7.85
C GLN A 167 -8.77 -11.24 6.43
N ALA A 168 -9.61 -11.69 5.50
CA ALA A 168 -9.25 -11.80 4.09
C ALA A 168 -9.05 -10.43 3.44
N ALA A 169 -9.96 -9.46 3.67
CA ALA A 169 -9.82 -8.10 3.15
C ALA A 169 -8.60 -7.36 3.72
N ALA A 170 -8.16 -7.70 4.92
CA ALA A 170 -6.98 -7.09 5.54
C ALA A 170 -5.65 -7.47 4.84
N LEU A 171 -5.64 -8.53 4.05
CA LEU A 171 -4.41 -9.18 3.59
C LEU A 171 -3.80 -8.55 2.33
N PRO A 172 -4.52 -8.26 1.21
CA PRO A 172 -3.93 -8.16 -0.11
C PRO A 172 -2.73 -7.21 -0.21
N ILE A 173 -2.94 -5.90 -0.22
CA ILE A 173 -1.83 -4.92 -0.39
C ILE A 173 -0.76 -5.09 0.68
N ALA A 174 -1.16 -5.22 1.94
CA ALA A 174 -0.22 -5.21 3.05
C ALA A 174 0.66 -6.47 3.08
N ALA A 175 0.07 -7.65 2.93
CA ALA A 175 0.83 -8.90 2.95
C ALA A 175 1.62 -9.13 1.66
N LEU A 176 1.09 -8.73 0.47
CA LEU A 176 1.86 -8.72 -0.78
C LEU A 176 3.11 -7.85 -0.66
N THR A 177 2.96 -6.64 -0.13
CA THR A 177 4.09 -5.74 0.12
C THR A 177 5.13 -6.39 1.04
N ALA A 178 4.68 -7.00 2.14
CA ALA A 178 5.57 -7.70 3.08
C ALA A 178 6.29 -8.89 2.42
N LEU A 179 5.55 -9.75 1.72
CA LEU A 179 6.12 -10.93 1.04
C LEU A 179 7.15 -10.53 0.00
N GLN A 180 6.82 -9.59 -0.89
CA GLN A 180 7.73 -9.14 -1.94
C GLN A 180 8.92 -8.36 -1.39
N ALA A 181 8.74 -7.63 -0.26
CA ALA A 181 9.86 -6.98 0.42
C ALA A 181 10.87 -7.99 0.97
N LEU A 182 10.38 -9.08 1.56
CA LEU A 182 11.23 -10.11 2.17
C LEU A 182 11.82 -11.07 1.13
N ARG A 183 10.98 -11.64 0.25
CA ARG A 183 11.34 -12.68 -0.71
C ARG A 183 12.05 -12.11 -1.95
N ASP A 184 11.42 -11.14 -2.64
CA ASP A 184 11.86 -10.75 -3.98
C ASP A 184 12.91 -9.65 -3.95
N LYS A 185 12.79 -8.70 -3.04
CA LYS A 185 13.74 -7.59 -2.91
C LYS A 185 14.79 -7.84 -1.84
N GLY A 186 14.37 -8.41 -0.73
CA GLY A 186 15.22 -8.70 0.42
C GLY A 186 15.99 -10.01 0.29
N GLU A 187 15.54 -10.92 -0.57
CA GLU A 187 16.17 -12.23 -0.81
C GLU A 187 16.45 -13.01 0.50
N LEU A 188 15.53 -12.82 1.48
CA LEU A 188 15.66 -13.33 2.84
C LEU A 188 15.76 -14.86 2.86
N LYS A 189 16.73 -15.39 3.58
CA LYS A 189 16.97 -16.83 3.77
C LYS A 189 16.82 -17.21 5.23
N ALA A 190 16.50 -18.47 5.48
CA ALA A 190 16.46 -19.02 6.82
C ALA A 190 17.80 -18.80 7.55
N GLY A 191 17.71 -18.46 8.84
CA GLY A 191 18.86 -18.16 9.70
C GLY A 191 19.44 -16.76 9.56
N GLN A 192 19.00 -15.96 8.59
CA GLN A 192 19.38 -14.55 8.47
C GLN A 192 18.65 -13.68 9.48
N LYS A 193 19.25 -12.53 9.80
CA LYS A 193 18.70 -11.54 10.72
C LYS A 193 18.06 -10.38 9.94
N VAL A 194 16.77 -10.13 10.18
CA VAL A 194 16.02 -9.05 9.54
C VAL A 194 15.51 -8.03 10.55
N LEU A 195 15.66 -6.75 10.22
CA LEU A 195 15.02 -5.64 10.93
C LEU A 195 13.78 -5.16 10.16
N ILE A 196 12.65 -5.06 10.87
CA ILE A 196 11.38 -4.55 10.34
C ILE A 196 11.07 -3.20 11.00
N ASN A 197 11.37 -2.10 10.29
CA ASN A 197 11.09 -0.75 10.78
C ASN A 197 9.65 -0.36 10.47
N GLY A 198 8.84 -0.18 11.51
CA GLY A 198 7.38 -0.01 11.44
C GLY A 198 6.61 -1.32 11.65
N ALA A 199 7.15 -2.23 12.47
CA ALA A 199 6.67 -3.59 12.70
C ALA A 199 5.20 -3.70 13.18
N SER A 200 4.63 -2.65 13.77
CA SER A 200 3.23 -2.64 14.25
C SER A 200 2.22 -2.08 13.26
N GLY A 201 2.65 -1.63 12.08
CA GLY A 201 1.76 -1.12 11.03
C GLY A 201 1.15 -2.22 10.17
N GLY A 202 0.30 -1.85 9.20
CA GLY A 202 -0.39 -2.81 8.32
C GLY A 202 0.57 -3.80 7.64
N VAL A 203 1.58 -3.30 6.92
CA VAL A 203 2.61 -4.12 6.28
C VAL A 203 3.50 -4.81 7.31
N GLY A 204 3.91 -4.08 8.38
CA GLY A 204 4.84 -4.56 9.38
C GLY A 204 4.36 -5.78 10.14
N THR A 205 3.07 -5.84 10.47
CA THR A 205 2.48 -6.99 11.17
C THR A 205 2.55 -8.28 10.36
N TYR A 206 2.41 -8.19 9.03
CA TYR A 206 2.62 -9.32 8.13
C TYR A 206 4.10 -9.61 7.93
N ALA A 207 4.94 -8.59 7.77
CA ALA A 207 6.37 -8.77 7.54
C ALA A 207 7.04 -9.53 8.69
N VAL A 208 6.69 -9.24 9.95
CA VAL A 208 7.18 -10.00 11.12
C VAL A 208 6.82 -11.48 11.01
N GLN A 209 5.56 -11.80 10.74
CA GLN A 209 5.07 -13.16 10.68
C GLN A 209 5.63 -13.95 9.48
N ILE A 210 5.67 -13.32 8.30
CA ILE A 210 6.21 -13.94 7.08
C ILE A 210 7.71 -14.21 7.25
N ALA A 211 8.49 -13.26 7.80
CA ALA A 211 9.91 -13.44 8.05
C ALA A 211 10.15 -14.60 9.04
N LYS A 212 9.33 -14.74 10.08
CA LYS A 212 9.38 -15.91 10.99
C LYS A 212 9.04 -17.21 10.27
N ALA A 213 8.02 -17.24 9.42
CA ALA A 213 7.67 -18.40 8.61
C ALA A 213 8.79 -18.78 7.61
N MET A 214 9.62 -17.81 7.18
CA MET A 214 10.81 -18.03 6.36
C MET A 214 12.03 -18.50 7.18
N GLY A 215 11.92 -18.61 8.51
CA GLY A 215 12.98 -19.10 9.41
C GLY A 215 14.03 -18.06 9.78
N ALA A 216 13.72 -16.76 9.69
CA ALA A 216 14.64 -15.68 10.04
C ALA A 216 14.63 -15.35 11.55
N GLU A 217 15.72 -14.74 12.03
CA GLU A 217 15.72 -13.97 13.28
C GLU A 217 15.13 -12.60 13.00
N VAL A 218 14.04 -12.23 13.68
CA VAL A 218 13.25 -11.05 13.38
C VAL A 218 13.34 -10.02 14.50
N HIS A 219 13.86 -8.85 14.19
CA HIS A 219 13.85 -7.68 15.06
C HIS A 219 12.83 -6.66 14.56
N GLY A 220 11.93 -6.21 15.42
CA GLY A 220 10.90 -5.23 15.09
C GLY A 220 11.19 -3.87 15.70
N VAL A 221 10.80 -2.79 15.00
CA VAL A 221 10.83 -1.42 15.55
C VAL A 221 9.41 -0.89 15.62
N CYS A 222 8.98 -0.48 16.81
CA CYS A 222 7.65 0.10 17.03
C CYS A 222 7.66 1.08 18.22
N SER A 223 6.51 1.64 18.57
CA SER A 223 6.35 2.46 19.79
C SER A 223 6.09 1.60 21.01
N THR A 224 6.36 2.12 22.22
CA THR A 224 6.14 1.50 23.53
C THR A 224 4.82 0.72 23.62
N ARG A 225 3.71 1.33 23.20
CA ARG A 225 2.37 0.73 23.27
C ARG A 225 2.17 -0.52 22.40
N ASN A 226 3.08 -0.78 21.46
CA ASN A 226 2.96 -1.85 20.47
C ASN A 226 3.98 -2.98 20.69
N LEU A 227 4.82 -2.93 21.72
CA LEU A 227 5.87 -3.92 21.99
C LEU A 227 5.27 -5.33 22.15
N GLU A 228 4.23 -5.47 22.97
CA GLU A 228 3.54 -6.75 23.20
C GLU A 228 2.95 -7.32 21.91
N LEU A 229 2.31 -6.46 21.09
CA LEU A 229 1.77 -6.88 19.81
C LEU A 229 2.88 -7.46 18.93
N VAL A 230 3.97 -6.74 18.74
CA VAL A 230 5.04 -7.15 17.82
C VAL A 230 5.72 -8.44 18.32
N ARG A 231 5.92 -8.60 19.63
CA ARG A 231 6.40 -9.86 20.23
C ARG A 231 5.42 -11.01 19.98
N SER A 232 4.12 -10.78 20.14
CA SER A 232 3.08 -11.81 19.93
C SER A 232 2.96 -12.27 18.47
N LEU A 233 3.53 -11.50 17.52
CA LEU A 233 3.62 -11.85 16.10
C LEU A 233 4.89 -12.66 15.78
N GLY A 234 5.77 -12.88 16.77
CA GLY A 234 6.96 -13.72 16.62
C GLY A 234 8.28 -12.96 16.48
N ALA A 235 8.32 -11.64 16.72
CA ALA A 235 9.60 -10.94 16.75
C ALA A 235 10.47 -11.42 17.93
N ASP A 236 11.75 -11.75 17.65
CA ASP A 236 12.72 -12.21 18.63
C ASP A 236 13.21 -11.07 19.51
N TYR A 237 13.30 -9.86 18.93
CA TYR A 237 13.60 -8.62 19.64
C TYR A 237 12.75 -7.47 19.14
N VAL A 238 12.41 -6.51 20.02
CA VAL A 238 11.59 -5.35 19.65
C VAL A 238 12.19 -4.08 20.24
N PHE A 239 12.62 -3.17 19.36
CA PHE A 239 13.07 -1.83 19.70
C PHE A 239 11.89 -0.89 19.93
N ASP A 240 11.91 -0.20 21.06
CA ASP A 240 11.05 0.96 21.28
C ASP A 240 11.74 2.23 20.76
N TYR A 241 11.36 2.71 19.60
CA TYR A 241 11.99 3.87 18.96
C TYR A 241 11.92 5.17 19.79
N ARG A 242 11.14 5.19 20.88
CA ARG A 242 11.09 6.33 21.79
C ARG A 242 12.25 6.33 22.79
N ASN A 243 12.81 5.18 23.06
CA ASN A 243 13.84 4.97 24.07
C ASN A 243 15.16 4.45 23.47
N GLU A 244 15.10 3.82 22.28
CA GLU A 244 16.23 3.13 21.67
C GLU A 244 16.34 3.49 20.18
N ASP A 245 17.57 3.79 19.71
CA ASP A 245 17.89 3.93 18.29
C ASP A 245 18.54 2.62 17.79
N TYR A 246 17.81 1.85 16.97
CA TYR A 246 18.33 0.60 16.42
C TYR A 246 19.63 0.77 15.62
N THR A 247 19.86 1.97 15.06
CA THR A 247 21.09 2.27 14.31
C THR A 247 22.32 2.45 15.20
N GLU A 248 22.14 2.46 16.52
CA GLU A 248 23.19 2.58 17.54
C GLU A 248 23.25 1.33 18.46
N SER A 249 22.48 0.30 18.16
CA SER A 249 22.33 -0.92 18.99
C SER A 249 23.53 -1.87 18.96
N GLY A 250 24.49 -1.66 18.05
CA GLY A 250 25.58 -2.61 17.82
C GLY A 250 25.18 -3.90 17.10
N GLN A 251 23.89 -4.04 16.74
CA GLN A 251 23.40 -5.19 15.96
C GLN A 251 23.73 -5.02 14.47
N THR A 252 23.89 -6.16 13.78
CA THR A 252 24.07 -6.18 12.33
C THR A 252 22.98 -7.01 11.69
N TYR A 253 22.45 -6.53 10.55
CA TYR A 253 21.32 -7.13 9.85
C TYR A 253 21.70 -7.51 8.41
N ASP A 254 21.22 -8.67 7.97
CA ASP A 254 21.30 -9.08 6.56
C ASP A 254 20.27 -8.36 5.71
N LEU A 255 19.13 -8.03 6.32
CA LEU A 255 18.03 -7.33 5.67
C LEU A 255 17.42 -6.28 6.60
N ILE A 256 17.15 -5.10 6.06
CA ILE A 256 16.28 -4.10 6.68
C ILE A 256 15.09 -3.85 5.76
N VAL A 257 13.87 -4.06 6.26
CA VAL A 257 12.62 -3.66 5.58
C VAL A 257 12.12 -2.37 6.24
N ASP A 258 12.17 -1.27 5.50
CA ASP A 258 11.90 0.06 6.05
C ASP A 258 10.61 0.67 5.49
N MET A 259 9.52 0.64 6.28
CA MET A 259 8.24 1.25 5.99
C MET A 259 8.13 2.71 6.44
N VAL A 260 9.07 3.20 7.26
CA VAL A 260 8.97 4.50 7.94
C VAL A 260 9.87 5.56 7.30
N GLY A 261 11.13 5.21 7.02
CA GLY A 261 12.07 6.12 6.40
C GLY A 261 12.61 7.23 7.32
N ASN A 262 12.58 7.02 8.64
CA ASN A 262 12.98 8.00 9.64
C ASN A 262 14.50 8.16 9.82
N HIS A 263 15.29 7.19 9.35
CA HIS A 263 16.76 7.26 9.37
C HIS A 263 17.35 7.45 7.97
N SER A 264 18.52 8.10 7.90
CA SER A 264 19.25 8.26 6.64
C SER A 264 19.79 6.91 6.13
N LEU A 265 20.04 6.81 4.83
CA LEU A 265 20.66 5.61 4.23
C LEU A 265 22.02 5.29 4.87
N LEU A 266 22.82 6.31 5.22
CA LEU A 266 24.11 6.14 5.87
C LEU A 266 23.97 5.61 7.30
N LYS A 267 22.96 6.01 8.06
CA LYS A 267 22.69 5.43 9.38
C LYS A 267 22.28 3.95 9.27
N ASN A 268 21.35 3.64 8.36
CA ASN A 268 20.94 2.26 8.10
C ASN A 268 22.13 1.38 7.65
N ARG A 269 23.01 1.93 6.80
CA ARG A 269 24.21 1.22 6.33
C ARG A 269 25.11 0.74 7.47
N ARG A 270 25.23 1.49 8.57
CA ARG A 270 26.09 1.13 9.71
C ARG A 270 25.67 -0.17 10.40
N VAL A 271 24.39 -0.52 10.31
CA VAL A 271 23.82 -1.72 10.92
C VAL A 271 23.43 -2.78 9.88
N LEU A 272 23.80 -2.59 8.61
CA LEU A 272 23.75 -3.64 7.59
C LEU A 272 25.07 -4.42 7.56
N SER A 273 25.00 -5.72 7.33
CA SER A 273 26.15 -6.55 6.99
C SER A 273 26.80 -6.08 5.68
N ASP A 274 28.03 -6.53 5.38
CA ASP A 274 28.81 -6.06 4.21
C ASP A 274 28.03 -6.23 2.89
N ASN A 275 27.22 -7.27 2.77
CA ASN A 275 26.35 -7.55 1.63
C ASN A 275 24.86 -7.43 1.99
N GLY A 276 24.53 -6.68 3.04
CA GLY A 276 23.15 -6.54 3.53
C GLY A 276 22.31 -5.70 2.59
N ILE A 277 21.01 -5.94 2.63
CA ILE A 277 20.02 -5.28 1.77
C ILE A 277 19.12 -4.37 2.60
N LEU A 278 18.90 -3.13 2.15
CA LEU A 278 17.85 -2.25 2.63
C LEU A 278 16.73 -2.18 1.59
N VAL A 279 15.54 -2.66 1.93
CA VAL A 279 14.34 -2.51 1.11
C VAL A 279 13.55 -1.28 1.58
N ILE A 280 13.46 -0.28 0.71
CA ILE A 280 12.69 0.94 0.92
C ILE A 280 11.25 0.65 0.49
N VAL A 281 10.33 0.56 1.45
CA VAL A 281 8.90 0.31 1.23
C VAL A 281 8.11 1.61 1.38
N GLY A 282 8.42 2.40 2.38
CA GLY A 282 7.81 3.69 2.66
C GLY A 282 8.84 4.79 2.86
N GLY A 283 8.36 5.98 3.16
CA GLY A 283 9.23 7.12 3.33
C GLY A 283 8.53 8.31 3.98
N PRO A 284 9.25 9.42 4.14
CA PRO A 284 8.69 10.63 4.72
C PRO A 284 7.56 11.18 3.84
N LYS A 285 6.53 11.72 4.50
CA LYS A 285 5.42 12.42 3.82
C LYS A 285 5.94 13.65 3.08
N GLY A 286 5.28 14.01 2.01
CA GLY A 286 5.56 15.24 1.25
C GLY A 286 5.02 15.18 -0.17
N ASN A 287 4.76 16.36 -0.73
CA ASN A 287 4.03 16.51 -2.00
C ASN A 287 4.95 16.45 -3.23
N TRP A 288 6.26 16.70 -3.05
CA TRP A 288 7.22 16.83 -4.14
C TRP A 288 8.39 15.84 -4.04
N ILE A 289 9.50 16.30 -3.49
CA ILE A 289 10.79 15.62 -3.52
C ILE A 289 11.00 14.73 -2.28
N ALA A 290 10.32 15.03 -1.16
CA ALA A 290 10.57 14.31 0.09
C ALA A 290 10.46 12.79 -0.05
N PRO A 291 9.43 12.22 -0.73
CA PRO A 291 9.33 10.79 -0.95
C PRO A 291 10.43 10.23 -1.88
N LEU A 292 10.99 11.06 -2.78
CA LEU A 292 12.02 10.66 -3.74
C LEU A 292 13.45 10.75 -3.20
N LYS A 293 13.67 11.46 -2.08
CA LYS A 293 15.03 11.67 -1.53
C LYS A 293 15.77 10.37 -1.25
N ARG A 294 15.08 9.38 -0.68
CA ARG A 294 15.70 8.09 -0.34
C ARG A 294 15.97 7.24 -1.58
N PRO A 295 15.04 7.02 -2.52
CA PRO A 295 15.33 6.34 -3.78
C PRO A 295 16.46 6.98 -4.57
N LEU A 296 16.48 8.31 -4.71
CA LEU A 296 17.56 9.02 -5.39
C LEU A 296 18.91 8.90 -4.65
N GLY A 297 18.88 9.03 -3.32
CA GLY A 297 20.06 8.80 -2.48
C GLY A 297 20.60 7.37 -2.61
N ALA A 298 19.71 6.38 -2.73
CA ALA A 298 20.08 4.98 -2.95
C ALA A 298 20.80 4.79 -4.29
N LEU A 299 20.31 5.38 -5.38
CA LEU A 299 20.96 5.34 -6.68
C LEU A 299 22.37 5.95 -6.65
N ILE A 300 22.54 7.04 -5.90
CA ILE A 300 23.85 7.71 -5.78
C ILE A 300 24.81 6.91 -4.91
N LEU A 301 24.32 6.30 -3.82
CA LEU A 301 25.18 5.61 -2.85
C LEU A 301 25.58 4.21 -3.29
N SER A 302 24.67 3.46 -3.95
CA SER A 302 24.85 2.06 -4.32
C SER A 302 26.18 1.75 -5.05
N PRO A 303 26.68 2.57 -6.00
CA PRO A 303 27.94 2.27 -6.69
C PRO A 303 29.19 2.31 -5.79
N PHE A 304 29.10 2.90 -4.61
CA PHE A 304 30.26 3.15 -3.72
C PHE A 304 30.29 2.25 -2.48
N VAL A 305 29.34 1.34 -2.33
CA VAL A 305 29.21 0.48 -1.14
C VAL A 305 28.87 -0.95 -1.54
N GLY A 306 29.15 -1.91 -0.66
CA GLY A 306 28.80 -3.33 -0.88
C GLY A 306 27.33 -3.63 -0.60
N GLN A 307 26.68 -2.81 0.24
CA GLN A 307 25.26 -2.97 0.60
C GLN A 307 24.35 -2.56 -0.56
N GLU A 308 23.21 -3.23 -0.67
CA GLU A 308 22.20 -2.92 -1.67
C GLU A 308 21.04 -2.10 -1.10
N PHE A 309 20.58 -1.12 -1.87
CA PHE A 309 19.42 -0.29 -1.54
C PHE A 309 18.36 -0.47 -2.63
N LYS A 310 17.29 -1.20 -2.33
CA LYS A 310 16.25 -1.56 -3.29
C LYS A 310 14.93 -0.86 -2.97
N LEU A 311 14.32 -0.19 -3.95
CA LEU A 311 12.96 0.34 -3.83
C LEU A 311 11.96 -0.77 -4.15
N LEU A 312 10.94 -0.91 -3.32
CA LEU A 312 9.81 -1.78 -3.59
C LEU A 312 8.60 -0.97 -4.08
N LEU A 313 8.08 -1.37 -5.22
CA LEU A 313 6.71 -1.07 -5.65
C LEU A 313 5.99 -2.41 -5.74
N ALA A 314 5.10 -2.67 -4.79
CA ALA A 314 4.37 -3.93 -4.72
C ALA A 314 3.48 -4.11 -5.95
N ARG A 315 3.34 -5.36 -6.41
CA ARG A 315 2.53 -5.72 -7.57
C ARG A 315 1.53 -6.79 -7.19
N PHE A 316 0.29 -6.61 -7.63
CA PHE A 316 -0.68 -7.67 -7.53
C PHE A 316 -0.32 -8.80 -8.49
N ASN A 317 -0.23 -10.02 -7.99
CA ASN A 317 -0.21 -11.24 -8.77
C ASN A 317 -0.95 -12.35 -8.02
N LYS A 318 -1.52 -13.26 -8.77
CA LYS A 318 -2.40 -14.31 -8.26
C LYS A 318 -1.66 -15.37 -7.47
N ASP A 319 -0.43 -15.69 -7.88
CA ASP A 319 0.40 -16.70 -7.20
C ASP A 319 0.78 -16.27 -5.79
N ASP A 320 1.19 -15.02 -5.63
CA ASP A 320 1.49 -14.45 -4.31
C ASP A 320 0.23 -14.40 -3.42
N LEU A 321 -0.93 -14.04 -3.98
CA LEU A 321 -2.19 -14.05 -3.22
C LEU A 321 -2.56 -15.46 -2.77
N ASN A 322 -2.39 -16.47 -3.62
CA ASN A 322 -2.62 -17.88 -3.28
C ASN A 322 -1.64 -18.35 -2.18
N GLN A 323 -0.36 -17.99 -2.28
CA GLN A 323 0.63 -18.28 -1.23
C GLN A 323 0.24 -17.65 0.11
N LEU A 324 -0.23 -16.41 0.10
CA LEU A 324 -0.66 -15.69 1.30
C LEU A 324 -1.97 -16.26 1.87
N ALA A 325 -2.90 -16.71 1.00
CA ALA A 325 -4.09 -17.44 1.41
C ALA A 325 -3.73 -18.72 2.16
N GLU A 326 -2.71 -19.45 1.67
CA GLU A 326 -2.21 -20.66 2.32
C GLU A 326 -1.54 -20.36 3.68
N TYR A 327 -0.75 -19.30 3.77
CA TYR A 327 -0.19 -18.86 5.06
C TYR A 327 -1.29 -18.48 6.07
N LEU A 328 -2.37 -17.84 5.60
CA LEU A 328 -3.50 -17.49 6.45
C LEU A 328 -4.28 -18.74 6.87
N ARG A 329 -4.51 -19.70 5.94
CA ARG A 329 -5.19 -20.97 6.18
C ARG A 329 -4.44 -21.85 7.18
N SER A 330 -3.12 -21.95 7.04
CA SER A 330 -2.26 -22.73 7.95
C SER A 330 -2.04 -22.07 9.32
N GLY A 331 -2.46 -20.82 9.49
CA GLY A 331 -2.18 -20.04 10.70
C GLY A 331 -0.74 -19.55 10.82
N ALA A 332 0.09 -19.68 9.76
CA ALA A 332 1.44 -19.13 9.73
C ALA A 332 1.43 -17.59 9.82
N ILE A 333 0.37 -16.96 9.29
CA ILE A 333 0.09 -15.55 9.49
C ILE A 333 -1.35 -15.34 9.95
N ARG A 334 -1.59 -14.23 10.65
CA ARG A 334 -2.92 -13.76 11.02
C ARG A 334 -3.07 -12.29 10.74
N SER A 335 -4.26 -11.87 10.34
CA SER A 335 -4.58 -10.45 10.14
C SER A 335 -4.76 -9.75 11.48
N VAL A 336 -4.01 -8.66 11.70
CA VAL A 336 -4.16 -7.77 12.85
C VAL A 336 -5.07 -6.64 12.45
N ILE A 337 -6.28 -6.59 12.99
CA ILE A 337 -7.29 -5.56 12.72
C ILE A 337 -7.34 -4.60 13.90
N ASP A 338 -7.12 -3.31 13.64
CA ASP A 338 -7.10 -2.26 14.65
C ASP A 338 -8.50 -1.63 14.83
N GLN A 339 -9.08 -1.13 13.75
CA GLN A 339 -10.37 -0.44 13.76
C GLN A 339 -11.30 -0.97 12.66
N ARG A 340 -12.58 -0.78 12.88
CA ARG A 340 -13.66 -1.11 11.95
C ARG A 340 -14.56 0.08 11.78
N PHE A 341 -14.93 0.37 10.54
CA PHE A 341 -15.81 1.47 10.14
C PHE A 341 -16.87 0.94 9.18
N ALA A 342 -18.02 1.58 9.15
CA ALA A 342 -19.03 1.35 8.13
C ALA A 342 -18.63 2.05 6.81
N LEU A 343 -19.34 1.73 5.72
CA LEU A 343 -19.05 2.31 4.41
C LEU A 343 -19.21 3.84 4.38
N ASP A 344 -20.19 4.37 5.12
CA ASP A 344 -20.43 5.80 5.27
C ASP A 344 -19.41 6.51 6.17
N GLU A 345 -18.65 5.77 6.95
CA GLU A 345 -17.57 6.28 7.81
C GLU A 345 -16.18 6.25 7.12
N VAL A 346 -16.09 5.93 5.82
CA VAL A 346 -14.80 5.90 5.09
C VAL A 346 -14.01 7.19 5.23
N PRO A 347 -14.60 8.41 5.18
CA PRO A 347 -13.83 9.64 5.43
C PRO A 347 -13.07 9.62 6.77
N ASP A 348 -13.69 9.12 7.84
CA ASP A 348 -13.08 9.02 9.18
C ASP A 348 -12.02 7.90 9.24
N ALA A 349 -12.26 6.78 8.57
CA ALA A 349 -11.27 5.72 8.43
C ALA A 349 -10.01 6.21 7.70
N ILE A 350 -10.16 7.04 6.65
CA ILE A 350 -9.04 7.67 5.95
C ILE A 350 -8.30 8.67 6.86
N ARG A 351 -9.01 9.54 7.59
CA ARG A 351 -8.41 10.44 8.58
C ARG A 351 -7.59 9.67 9.63
N TYR A 352 -8.14 8.56 10.12
CA TYR A 352 -7.46 7.70 11.07
C TYR A 352 -6.19 7.07 10.47
N SER A 353 -6.24 6.60 9.22
CA SER A 353 -5.09 6.07 8.49
C SER A 353 -4.00 7.13 8.30
N GLU A 354 -4.37 8.36 7.87
CA GLU A 354 -3.44 9.46 7.66
C GLU A 354 -2.74 9.91 8.93
N ALA A 355 -3.39 9.78 10.09
CA ALA A 355 -2.76 10.07 11.38
C ALA A 355 -1.55 9.15 11.67
N GLY A 356 -1.40 8.03 10.93
CA GLY A 356 -0.26 7.12 11.02
C GLY A 356 -0.15 6.39 12.35
N ARG A 357 -1.29 6.16 13.03
CA ARG A 357 -1.33 5.54 14.36
C ARG A 357 -1.96 4.15 14.39
N ALA A 358 -2.38 3.63 13.24
CA ALA A 358 -3.00 2.33 13.13
C ALA A 358 -2.05 1.20 13.58
N ARG A 359 -2.61 0.21 14.27
CA ARG A 359 -1.95 -0.97 14.82
C ARG A 359 -2.38 -2.20 14.00
N GLY A 360 -1.85 -2.34 12.78
CA GLY A 360 -2.34 -3.30 11.80
C GLY A 360 -3.25 -2.65 10.77
N LYS A 361 -4.36 -3.31 10.44
CA LYS A 361 -5.26 -2.92 9.35
C LYS A 361 -6.54 -2.27 9.85
N ILE A 362 -7.08 -1.39 9.02
CA ILE A 362 -8.37 -0.72 9.21
C ILE A 362 -9.35 -1.35 8.23
N ILE A 363 -10.50 -1.78 8.72
CA ILE A 363 -11.51 -2.48 7.92
C ILE A 363 -12.72 -1.58 7.69
N ILE A 364 -13.24 -1.62 6.47
CA ILE A 364 -14.53 -1.09 6.09
C ILE A 364 -15.48 -2.27 5.93
N ARG A 365 -16.61 -2.24 6.65
CA ARG A 365 -17.69 -3.22 6.55
C ARG A 365 -18.71 -2.75 5.54
N SER A 366 -19.10 -3.63 4.63
CA SER A 366 -20.31 -3.49 3.81
C SER A 366 -21.34 -4.46 4.36
N GLU A 367 -22.57 -4.00 4.55
CA GLU A 367 -23.67 -4.80 5.10
C GLU A 367 -24.13 -5.94 4.17
#